data_3c98caf6bda8ff605c12121eec57aadc
#
_entry.id   3c98caf6bda8ff605c12121eec57aadc
#
_cell.length_a   1.000
_cell.length_b   1.000
_cell.length_c   1.000
_cell.angle_alpha   90.00
_cell.angle_beta   90.00
_cell.angle_gamma   90.00
#
_symmetry.space_group_name_H-M   'P 1'
#
loop_
_entity.id
_entity.type
_entity.pdbx_description
1 polymer ?
#
loop_
_entity_poly.entity_id
_entity_poly.type
_entity_poly.pdbx_seq_one_letter_code
_entity_poly.pdbx_strand_id
1 'polypeptide(L)'
;MIQEAIRKLAKYGVMTGLLSEADRIYTENRLLELFDLDELDDCDTSVSAKPEDLESILGEMLDYAYEKGMIPENDILHRDLFDTKIMGLLTPRPSEVIGKFHELYERSPKEATDFYYKFSQDTDYIRRYRIAKDRKWTVDTEYGRLDITINLSKPEKDPKAIAAAKLAKQSGYPKCLLCKENVGYRGRLNHPARQNHRIMPVTIQESDWNLQYSPYVYYNEHCIVFNSEHIPMKIEHNTFCKLLDFVEQFPHYFVGSNADLPIVGGSILSHDHFQGGSYEFAMDRAPIEEFFKVKGFEEVEAGIVKWPMSVIRLQSGNREKLTELADLILDKWRAYTDEAAFVFAETDGEPHNTITPIAHYHNGIYQMDLVLRNNITTQEHPLGVYHPHADLHHIKKENIGLIEVLGLAILPSRLKTEMEMLKEAILEKKDIRSIPELEKHADWVAQFMKDDTEVNEDNLEAILQKEIGQVFCQVLNDAGVFKRNEAGKAAFRRFTDSLS
;
A
#
# COMPACT_ATOMS: atom_id res chain seq x y z
N MET A 1 9.23 -15.42 32.32
CA MET A 1 8.69 -16.82 32.28
C MET A 1 7.32 -16.84 31.64
N ILE A 2 6.90 -17.91 30.96
CA ILE A 2 5.66 -17.97 30.16
C ILE A 2 4.40 -17.53 30.91
N GLN A 3 4.25 -17.93 32.17
CA GLN A 3 3.09 -17.57 33.02
C GLN A 3 3.00 -16.06 33.25
N GLU A 4 4.12 -15.40 33.46
CA GLU A 4 4.18 -13.93 33.55
C GLU A 4 3.82 -13.25 32.23
N ALA A 5 4.31 -13.78 31.08
CA ALA A 5 3.95 -13.29 29.76
C ALA A 5 2.44 -13.44 29.48
N ILE A 6 1.81 -14.55 29.92
CA ILE A 6 0.36 -14.76 29.83
C ILE A 6 -0.40 -13.67 30.60
N ARG A 7 0.00 -13.37 31.84
CA ARG A 7 -0.62 -12.31 32.66
C ARG A 7 -0.42 -10.92 32.03
N LYS A 8 0.80 -10.63 31.56
CA LYS A 8 1.10 -9.37 30.87
C LYS A 8 0.23 -9.20 29.64
N LEU A 9 0.07 -10.25 28.85
CA LEU A 9 -0.74 -10.23 27.63
C LEU A 9 -2.23 -10.05 27.94
N ALA A 10 -2.79 -10.76 28.93
CA ALA A 10 -4.17 -10.58 29.34
C ALA A 10 -4.43 -9.15 29.86
N LYS A 11 -3.49 -8.60 30.64
CA LYS A 11 -3.55 -7.21 31.11
C LYS A 11 -3.44 -6.20 29.95
N TYR A 12 -2.57 -6.46 28.96
CA TYR A 12 -2.52 -5.69 27.72
C TYR A 12 -3.90 -5.66 27.02
N GLY A 13 -4.56 -6.82 26.91
CA GLY A 13 -5.90 -6.92 26.31
C GLY A 13 -6.95 -6.05 27.03
N VAL A 14 -6.94 -6.03 28.37
CA VAL A 14 -7.83 -5.17 29.15
C VAL A 14 -7.49 -3.69 28.96
N MET A 15 -6.21 -3.34 29.04
CA MET A 15 -5.76 -1.96 28.95
C MET A 15 -6.03 -1.34 27.56
N THR A 16 -5.94 -2.12 26.49
CA THR A 16 -6.23 -1.68 25.12
C THR A 16 -7.72 -1.71 24.77
N GLY A 17 -8.54 -2.32 25.63
CA GLY A 17 -9.98 -2.49 25.40
C GLY A 17 -10.33 -3.64 24.45
N LEU A 18 -9.38 -4.53 24.14
CA LEU A 18 -9.66 -5.79 23.41
C LEU A 18 -10.44 -6.77 24.29
N LEU A 19 -10.23 -6.71 25.59
CA LEU A 19 -10.92 -7.52 26.60
C LEU A 19 -11.61 -6.61 27.62
N SER A 20 -12.78 -7.05 28.11
CA SER A 20 -13.32 -6.53 29.39
C SER A 20 -12.56 -7.16 30.57
N GLU A 21 -12.58 -6.53 31.75
CA GLU A 21 -12.01 -7.13 32.95
C GLU A 21 -12.68 -8.49 33.25
N ALA A 22 -13.96 -8.64 32.92
CA ALA A 22 -14.69 -9.89 33.09
C ALA A 22 -14.14 -11.06 32.25
N ASP A 23 -13.53 -10.76 31.10
CA ASP A 23 -12.99 -11.75 30.16
C ASP A 23 -11.52 -12.10 30.45
N ARG A 24 -10.86 -11.41 31.40
CA ARG A 24 -9.44 -11.59 31.69
C ARG A 24 -9.10 -13.02 32.09
N ILE A 25 -9.77 -13.55 33.10
CA ILE A 25 -9.53 -14.93 33.62
C ILE A 25 -9.83 -15.95 32.50
N TYR A 26 -10.92 -15.77 31.78
CA TYR A 26 -11.25 -16.65 30.66
C TYR A 26 -10.10 -16.68 29.63
N THR A 27 -9.56 -15.53 29.27
CA THR A 27 -8.46 -15.41 28.30
C THR A 27 -7.16 -16.01 28.84
N GLU A 28 -6.84 -15.79 30.14
CA GLU A 28 -5.69 -16.44 30.79
C GLU A 28 -5.80 -17.97 30.69
N ASN A 29 -6.99 -18.54 30.97
CA ASN A 29 -7.23 -19.99 30.86
C ASN A 29 -7.12 -20.50 29.40
N ARG A 30 -7.56 -19.71 28.42
CA ARG A 30 -7.39 -20.04 27.00
C ARG A 30 -5.92 -20.01 26.54
N LEU A 31 -5.14 -19.11 27.13
CA LEU A 31 -3.69 -19.06 26.90
C LEU A 31 -2.99 -20.25 27.59
N LEU A 32 -3.37 -20.61 28.80
CA LEU A 32 -2.87 -21.84 29.43
C LEU A 32 -3.13 -23.08 28.57
N GLU A 33 -4.36 -23.26 28.10
CA GLU A 33 -4.70 -24.35 27.15
C GLU A 33 -3.83 -24.33 25.89
N LEU A 34 -3.58 -23.14 25.31
CA LEU A 34 -2.74 -23.00 24.12
C LEU A 34 -1.30 -23.48 24.34
N PHE A 35 -0.76 -23.22 25.55
CA PHE A 35 0.63 -23.55 25.92
C PHE A 35 0.78 -24.87 26.69
N ASP A 36 -0.31 -25.66 26.83
CA ASP A 36 -0.35 -26.92 27.54
C ASP A 36 0.16 -26.79 29.00
N LEU A 37 -0.39 -25.79 29.70
CA LEU A 37 -0.08 -25.48 31.09
C LEU A 37 -1.30 -25.70 31.99
N ASP A 38 -1.08 -26.29 33.16
CA ASP A 38 -2.15 -26.63 34.11
C ASP A 38 -2.49 -25.49 35.08
N GLU A 39 -1.53 -24.57 35.34
CA GLU A 39 -1.68 -23.54 36.36
C GLU A 39 -0.96 -22.24 36.03
N LEU A 40 -1.40 -21.15 36.68
CA LEU A 40 -0.69 -19.87 36.75
C LEU A 40 -0.17 -19.70 38.18
N ASP A 41 1.16 -19.53 38.34
CA ASP A 41 1.75 -19.20 39.62
C ASP A 41 1.17 -17.89 40.19
N ASP A 42 1.15 -17.76 41.54
CA ASP A 42 0.81 -16.51 42.23
C ASP A 42 1.92 -15.46 42.04
N CYS A 43 2.11 -15.00 40.77
CA CYS A 43 3.02 -13.93 40.46
C CYS A 43 2.40 -12.56 40.78
N ASP A 44 3.26 -11.61 41.12
CA ASP A 44 2.88 -10.22 41.40
C ASP A 44 1.98 -9.63 40.30
N THR A 45 0.73 -9.32 40.63
CA THR A 45 -0.25 -8.73 39.74
C THR A 45 0.01 -7.24 39.44
N SER A 46 1.06 -6.67 40.06
CA SER A 46 1.47 -5.25 39.84
C SER A 46 2.19 -5.00 38.50
N VAL A 47 2.37 -6.04 37.68
CA VAL A 47 3.08 -5.93 36.41
C VAL A 47 2.34 -4.97 35.46
N SER A 48 3.01 -3.89 35.11
CA SER A 48 2.55 -2.96 34.06
C SER A 48 2.77 -3.57 32.69
N ALA A 49 1.76 -3.55 31.82
CA ALA A 49 1.92 -3.84 30.40
C ALA A 49 1.55 -2.57 29.62
N LYS A 50 2.50 -2.02 28.87
CA LYS A 50 2.22 -0.90 27.96
C LYS A 50 2.04 -1.40 26.54
N PRO A 51 1.37 -0.65 25.63
CA PRO A 51 1.27 -1.05 24.23
C PRO A 51 2.62 -1.35 23.57
N GLU A 52 3.69 -0.66 24.01
CA GLU A 52 5.05 -0.82 23.51
C GLU A 52 5.70 -2.15 23.92
N ASP A 53 5.20 -2.78 24.97
CA ASP A 53 5.75 -4.04 25.50
C ASP A 53 5.27 -5.27 24.71
N LEU A 54 4.31 -5.12 23.78
CA LEU A 54 3.69 -6.24 23.07
C LEU A 54 4.71 -7.10 22.31
N GLU A 55 5.68 -6.47 21.59
CA GLU A 55 6.73 -7.20 20.85
C GLU A 55 7.53 -8.11 21.81
N SER A 56 7.90 -7.60 22.98
CA SER A 56 8.66 -8.36 24.00
C SER A 56 7.83 -9.48 24.59
N ILE A 57 6.56 -9.22 24.96
CA ILE A 57 5.65 -10.21 25.52
C ILE A 57 5.43 -11.37 24.53
N LEU A 58 5.12 -11.05 23.28
CA LEU A 58 4.94 -12.08 22.24
C LEU A 58 6.26 -12.79 21.92
N GLY A 59 7.39 -12.08 21.94
CA GLY A 59 8.72 -12.66 21.79
C GLY A 59 9.02 -13.77 22.79
N GLU A 60 8.80 -13.50 24.10
CA GLU A 60 8.97 -14.47 25.18
C GLU A 60 8.03 -15.70 24.99
N MET A 61 6.79 -15.47 24.57
CA MET A 61 5.81 -16.54 24.34
C MET A 61 6.19 -17.42 23.13
N LEU A 62 6.70 -16.80 22.06
CA LEU A 62 7.14 -17.50 20.86
C LEU A 62 8.42 -18.30 21.09
N ASP A 63 9.37 -17.77 21.88
CA ASP A 63 10.58 -18.48 22.24
C ASP A 63 10.24 -19.73 23.07
N TYR A 64 9.35 -19.61 24.07
CA TYR A 64 8.84 -20.75 24.83
C TYR A 64 8.15 -21.78 23.91
N ALA A 65 7.29 -21.33 22.99
CA ALA A 65 6.59 -22.22 22.07
C ALA A 65 7.56 -22.99 21.15
N TYR A 66 8.64 -22.33 20.70
CA TYR A 66 9.69 -22.99 19.93
C TYR A 66 10.46 -24.01 20.76
N GLU A 67 10.88 -23.67 21.97
CA GLU A 67 11.59 -24.58 22.90
C GLU A 67 10.76 -25.82 23.26
N LYS A 68 9.42 -25.69 23.31
CA LYS A 68 8.49 -26.81 23.54
C LYS A 68 8.12 -27.56 22.27
N GLY A 69 8.66 -27.21 21.11
CA GLY A 69 8.35 -27.87 19.84
C GLY A 69 6.96 -27.58 19.28
N MET A 70 6.28 -26.53 19.78
CA MET A 70 4.98 -26.08 19.29
C MET A 70 5.12 -25.33 17.95
N ILE A 71 6.27 -24.69 17.74
CA ILE A 71 6.69 -24.03 16.51
C ILE A 71 7.77 -24.92 15.87
N PRO A 72 7.55 -25.46 14.66
CA PRO A 72 8.48 -26.41 14.04
C PRO A 72 9.84 -25.82 13.63
N GLU A 73 9.82 -24.55 13.17
CA GLU A 73 11.00 -23.83 12.70
C GLU A 73 11.02 -22.41 13.30
N ASN A 74 12.21 -21.95 13.75
CA ASN A 74 12.37 -20.62 14.32
C ASN A 74 12.58 -19.53 13.26
N ASP A 75 11.67 -19.47 12.29
CA ASP A 75 11.64 -18.46 11.24
C ASP A 75 10.41 -17.54 11.39
N ILE A 76 10.46 -16.43 10.66
CA ILE A 76 9.43 -15.39 10.73
C ILE A 76 8.03 -15.89 10.32
N LEU A 77 7.94 -16.84 9.37
CA LEU A 77 6.65 -17.34 8.89
C LEU A 77 5.97 -18.21 9.94
N HIS A 78 6.70 -19.14 10.56
CA HIS A 78 6.15 -20.00 11.61
C HIS A 78 5.82 -19.19 12.87
N ARG A 79 6.68 -18.23 13.25
CA ARG A 79 6.40 -17.31 14.37
C ARG A 79 5.16 -16.47 14.10
N ASP A 80 4.99 -15.92 12.89
CA ASP A 80 3.81 -15.13 12.50
C ASP A 80 2.50 -15.93 12.51
N LEU A 81 2.56 -17.22 12.20
CA LEU A 81 1.39 -18.09 12.32
C LEU A 81 0.99 -18.32 13.78
N PHE A 82 1.95 -18.40 14.67
CA PHE A 82 1.71 -18.70 16.09
C PHE A 82 1.35 -17.44 16.88
N ASP A 83 2.02 -16.30 16.66
CA ASP A 83 1.66 -15.04 17.34
C ASP A 83 0.25 -14.56 16.97
N THR A 84 -0.12 -14.71 15.69
CA THR A 84 -1.48 -14.41 15.26
C THR A 84 -2.52 -15.32 15.93
N LYS A 85 -2.16 -16.59 16.19
CA LYS A 85 -3.01 -17.51 16.96
C LYS A 85 -3.15 -17.06 18.43
N ILE A 86 -2.05 -16.61 19.05
CA ILE A 86 -2.08 -16.04 20.41
C ILE A 86 -3.00 -14.83 20.46
N MET A 87 -2.76 -13.84 19.60
CA MET A 87 -3.54 -12.60 19.55
C MET A 87 -5.01 -12.84 19.19
N GLY A 88 -5.29 -13.90 18.44
CA GLY A 88 -6.65 -14.32 18.11
C GLY A 88 -7.49 -14.68 19.33
N LEU A 89 -6.88 -15.07 20.47
CA LEU A 89 -7.58 -15.36 21.71
C LEU A 89 -8.05 -14.09 22.44
N LEU A 90 -7.38 -12.97 22.19
CA LEU A 90 -7.73 -11.66 22.75
C LEU A 90 -8.66 -10.86 21.83
N THR A 91 -8.80 -11.27 20.58
CA THR A 91 -9.51 -10.48 19.57
C THR A 91 -11.02 -10.70 19.67
N PRO A 92 -11.84 -9.67 19.92
CA PRO A 92 -13.29 -9.76 19.99
C PRO A 92 -13.90 -10.37 18.71
N ARG A 93 -15.11 -10.91 18.82
CA ARG A 93 -15.82 -11.49 17.69
C ARG A 93 -16.15 -10.44 16.62
N PRO A 94 -16.25 -10.83 15.33
CA PRO A 94 -16.60 -9.88 14.27
C PRO A 94 -17.88 -9.08 14.57
N SER A 95 -18.93 -9.72 15.10
CA SER A 95 -20.19 -9.04 15.43
C SER A 95 -20.05 -7.91 16.45
N GLU A 96 -19.16 -8.07 17.44
CA GLU A 96 -18.90 -7.06 18.48
C GLU A 96 -18.18 -5.84 17.86
N VAL A 97 -17.12 -6.11 17.07
CA VAL A 97 -16.32 -5.05 16.44
C VAL A 97 -17.14 -4.29 15.39
N ILE A 98 -17.91 -5.00 14.57
CA ILE A 98 -18.81 -4.41 13.57
C ILE A 98 -19.91 -3.58 14.26
N GLY A 99 -20.53 -4.09 15.32
CA GLY A 99 -21.53 -3.35 16.08
C GLY A 99 -20.98 -2.04 16.67
N LYS A 100 -19.75 -2.10 17.24
CA LYS A 100 -19.08 -0.89 17.75
C LYS A 100 -18.70 0.10 16.66
N PHE A 101 -18.23 -0.38 15.51
CA PHE A 101 -17.94 0.47 14.36
C PHE A 101 -19.19 1.23 13.89
N HIS A 102 -20.32 0.55 13.75
CA HIS A 102 -21.57 1.19 13.32
C HIS A 102 -22.11 2.19 14.36
N GLU A 103 -22.07 1.85 15.65
CA GLU A 103 -22.42 2.81 16.73
C GLU A 103 -21.62 4.11 16.63
N LEU A 104 -20.33 4.00 16.34
CA LEU A 104 -19.45 5.17 16.19
C LEU A 104 -19.70 5.89 14.87
N TYR A 105 -19.96 5.15 13.79
CA TYR A 105 -20.24 5.72 12.47
C TYR A 105 -21.50 6.59 12.46
N GLU A 106 -22.55 6.23 13.19
CA GLU A 106 -23.74 7.06 13.38
C GLU A 106 -23.42 8.44 13.98
N ARG A 107 -22.34 8.55 14.74
CA ARG A 107 -21.88 9.83 15.28
C ARG A 107 -20.92 10.56 14.34
N SER A 108 -19.96 9.83 13.82
CA SER A 108 -18.95 10.34 12.90
C SER A 108 -18.24 9.21 12.16
N PRO A 109 -18.18 9.25 10.82
CA PRO A 109 -17.34 8.31 10.06
C PRO A 109 -15.88 8.28 10.54
N LYS A 110 -15.34 9.44 10.95
CA LYS A 110 -13.98 9.52 11.46
C LYS A 110 -13.80 8.82 12.81
N GLU A 111 -14.74 8.94 13.74
CA GLU A 111 -14.66 8.21 15.02
C GLU A 111 -14.68 6.69 14.79
N ALA A 112 -15.46 6.22 13.83
CA ALA A 112 -15.54 4.80 13.50
C ALA A 112 -14.21 4.29 12.90
N THR A 113 -13.61 5.04 11.98
CA THR A 113 -12.32 4.67 11.39
C THR A 113 -11.16 4.79 12.37
N ASP A 114 -11.13 5.81 13.23
CA ASP A 114 -10.13 5.96 14.30
C ASP A 114 -10.18 4.74 15.27
N PHE A 115 -11.38 4.34 15.69
CA PHE A 115 -11.58 3.12 16.48
C PHE A 115 -11.05 1.89 15.77
N TYR A 116 -11.44 1.68 14.52
CA TYR A 116 -11.07 0.48 13.77
C TYR A 116 -9.58 0.44 13.43
N TYR A 117 -8.96 1.59 13.17
CA TYR A 117 -7.50 1.68 12.97
C TYR A 117 -6.74 1.32 14.24
N LYS A 118 -7.14 1.93 15.37
CA LYS A 118 -6.57 1.59 16.68
C LYS A 118 -6.76 0.10 17.01
N PHE A 119 -7.96 -0.44 16.81
CA PHE A 119 -8.25 -1.86 16.99
C PHE A 119 -7.30 -2.74 16.17
N SER A 120 -7.08 -2.41 14.89
CA SER A 120 -6.19 -3.16 14.00
C SER A 120 -4.72 -3.13 14.46
N GLN A 121 -4.31 -2.06 15.15
CA GLN A 121 -3.00 -1.95 15.82
C GLN A 121 -2.94 -2.76 17.11
N ASP A 122 -3.95 -2.66 17.95
CA ASP A 122 -3.96 -3.32 19.26
C ASP A 122 -4.10 -4.84 19.15
N THR A 123 -4.73 -5.35 18.09
CA THR A 123 -4.78 -6.80 17.79
C THR A 123 -3.49 -7.34 17.18
N ASP A 124 -2.45 -6.50 17.01
CA ASP A 124 -1.21 -6.85 16.28
C ASP A 124 -1.42 -7.31 14.83
N TYR A 125 -2.58 -7.00 14.25
CA TYR A 125 -2.78 -7.15 12.82
C TYR A 125 -1.89 -6.14 12.06
N ILE A 126 -1.81 -4.90 12.56
CA ILE A 126 -0.84 -3.87 12.18
C ILE A 126 0.30 -3.92 13.20
N ARG A 127 1.42 -4.50 12.82
CA ARG A 127 2.60 -4.65 13.68
C ARG A 127 3.40 -3.36 13.77
N ARG A 128 3.02 -2.49 14.73
CA ARG A 128 3.64 -1.16 14.90
C ARG A 128 5.16 -1.20 15.00
N TYR A 129 5.70 -2.16 15.74
CA TYR A 129 7.15 -2.35 15.92
C TYR A 129 7.90 -2.73 14.64
N ARG A 130 7.24 -3.38 13.68
CA ARG A 130 7.83 -3.65 12.35
C ARG A 130 7.80 -2.39 11.49
N ILE A 131 6.68 -1.66 11.48
CA ILE A 131 6.51 -0.44 10.71
C ILE A 131 7.47 0.65 11.19
N ALA A 132 7.74 0.71 12.51
CA ALA A 132 8.73 1.65 13.08
C ALA A 132 10.17 1.43 12.57
N LYS A 133 10.46 0.29 11.95
CA LYS A 133 11.77 -0.02 11.35
C LYS A 133 11.90 0.52 9.92
N ASP A 134 10.78 0.89 9.26
CA ASP A 134 10.79 1.47 7.92
C ASP A 134 11.61 2.77 7.92
N ARG A 135 12.41 2.97 6.88
CA ARG A 135 13.14 4.22 6.67
C ARG A 135 12.31 5.13 5.79
N LYS A 136 11.98 6.32 6.29
CA LYS A 136 11.10 7.29 5.60
C LYS A 136 11.77 8.65 5.56
N TRP A 137 11.73 9.30 4.39
CA TRP A 137 12.16 10.68 4.21
C TRP A 137 11.41 11.32 3.05
N THR A 138 11.62 12.61 2.85
CA THR A 138 11.00 13.36 1.74
C THR A 138 12.06 14.02 0.89
N VAL A 139 11.75 14.21 -0.41
CA VAL A 139 12.63 14.87 -1.36
C VAL A 139 11.85 15.92 -2.14
N ASP A 140 12.33 17.17 -2.14
CA ASP A 140 11.75 18.25 -2.92
C ASP A 140 12.14 18.10 -4.40
N THR A 141 11.15 18.19 -5.29
CA THR A 141 11.29 18.14 -6.75
C THR A 141 10.53 19.28 -7.42
N GLU A 142 10.68 19.45 -8.72
CA GLU A 142 9.89 20.42 -9.49
C GLU A 142 8.37 20.17 -9.49
N TYR A 143 7.96 18.95 -9.11
CA TYR A 143 6.55 18.51 -9.01
C TYR A 143 6.01 18.55 -7.57
N GLY A 144 6.82 19.00 -6.62
CA GLY A 144 6.50 19.02 -5.20
C GLY A 144 7.34 18.03 -4.40
N ARG A 145 6.96 17.87 -3.14
CA ARG A 145 7.68 17.03 -2.18
C ARG A 145 7.21 15.57 -2.27
N LEU A 146 8.08 14.71 -2.80
CA LEU A 146 7.85 13.25 -2.87
C LEU A 146 8.17 12.59 -1.53
N ASP A 147 7.40 11.54 -1.20
CA ASP A 147 7.63 10.69 -0.04
C ASP A 147 8.40 9.43 -0.46
N ILE A 148 9.46 9.09 0.28
CA ILE A 148 10.27 7.91 0.00
C ILE A 148 10.26 6.99 1.20
N THR A 149 10.01 5.70 0.97
CA THR A 149 10.01 4.68 2.01
C THR A 149 10.79 3.46 1.56
N ILE A 150 11.82 3.07 2.33
CA ILE A 150 12.37 1.71 2.26
C ILE A 150 11.54 0.86 3.22
N ASN A 151 10.73 -0.03 2.65
CA ASN A 151 9.80 -0.85 3.41
C ASN A 151 10.53 -2.05 4.04
N LEU A 152 10.58 -2.09 5.38
CA LEU A 152 11.15 -3.18 6.17
C LEU A 152 10.08 -3.96 6.94
N SER A 153 8.84 -3.48 6.92
CA SER A 153 7.72 -4.10 7.63
C SER A 153 7.16 -5.33 6.93
N LYS A 154 7.34 -5.42 5.61
CA LYS A 154 7.00 -6.62 4.83
C LYS A 154 8.14 -7.63 4.94
N PRO A 155 7.93 -8.79 5.60
CA PRO A 155 8.98 -9.78 5.76
C PRO A 155 9.52 -10.25 4.41
N GLU A 156 10.84 -10.18 4.23
CA GLU A 156 11.48 -10.91 3.14
C GLU A 156 11.44 -12.40 3.47
N LYS A 157 10.97 -13.17 2.51
CA LYS A 157 10.91 -14.63 2.66
C LYS A 157 12.32 -15.19 2.41
N ASP A 158 12.84 -15.90 3.38
CA ASP A 158 14.04 -16.74 3.20
C ASP A 158 13.85 -17.66 1.97
N PRO A 159 14.88 -17.86 1.13
CA PRO A 159 14.81 -18.80 0.00
C PRO A 159 14.31 -20.19 0.38
N LYS A 160 14.68 -20.73 1.57
CA LYS A 160 14.16 -21.98 2.10
C LYS A 160 12.66 -21.91 2.38
N ALA A 161 12.19 -20.82 2.98
CA ALA A 161 10.76 -20.60 3.25
C ALA A 161 9.96 -20.44 1.94
N ILE A 162 10.53 -19.80 0.91
CA ILE A 162 9.93 -19.73 -0.43
C ILE A 162 9.80 -21.14 -1.04
N ALA A 163 10.83 -21.96 -0.95
CA ALA A 163 10.82 -23.33 -1.44
C ALA A 163 9.79 -24.18 -0.68
N ALA A 164 9.74 -24.11 0.64
CA ALA A 164 8.75 -24.78 1.47
C ALA A 164 7.32 -24.36 1.14
N ALA A 165 7.08 -23.04 0.93
CA ALA A 165 5.77 -22.52 0.55
C ALA A 165 5.31 -23.00 -0.84
N LYS A 166 6.24 -23.20 -1.80
CA LYS A 166 5.93 -23.78 -3.12
C LYS A 166 5.56 -25.26 -3.03
N LEU A 167 6.18 -26.00 -2.11
CA LEU A 167 5.90 -27.43 -1.88
C LEU A 167 4.66 -27.65 -1.00
N ALA A 168 4.19 -26.62 -0.29
CA ALA A 168 3.02 -26.70 0.56
C ALA A 168 1.76 -27.03 -0.26
N LYS A 169 0.86 -27.85 0.32
CA LYS A 169 -0.42 -28.18 -0.29
C LYS A 169 -1.18 -26.92 -0.66
N GLN A 170 -1.49 -26.76 -1.94
CA GLN A 170 -2.33 -25.66 -2.43
C GLN A 170 -3.77 -25.85 -1.94
N SER A 171 -4.40 -24.75 -1.55
CA SER A 171 -5.79 -24.71 -1.12
C SER A 171 -6.48 -23.54 -1.80
N GLY A 172 -7.66 -23.77 -2.32
CA GLY A 172 -8.52 -22.71 -2.86
C GLY A 172 -9.30 -21.92 -1.79
N TYR A 173 -8.96 -22.10 -0.50
CA TYR A 173 -9.62 -21.42 0.61
C TYR A 173 -8.58 -20.82 1.59
N PRO A 174 -8.66 -19.51 1.87
CA PRO A 174 -9.35 -18.47 1.07
C PRO A 174 -8.78 -18.40 -0.35
N LYS A 175 -9.57 -17.93 -1.32
CA LYS A 175 -9.13 -17.84 -2.74
C LYS A 175 -7.97 -16.85 -2.93
N CYS A 176 -8.00 -15.70 -2.24
CA CYS A 176 -6.92 -14.73 -2.26
C CYS A 176 -6.81 -13.99 -0.91
N LEU A 177 -5.84 -13.07 -0.81
CA LEU A 177 -5.58 -12.30 0.42
C LEU A 177 -6.69 -11.30 0.79
N LEU A 178 -7.57 -10.95 -0.15
CA LEU A 178 -8.66 -9.99 0.05
C LEU A 178 -10.00 -10.66 0.34
N CYS A 179 -10.15 -11.98 0.16
CA CYS A 179 -11.41 -12.65 0.42
C CYS A 179 -11.85 -12.53 1.88
N LYS A 180 -13.15 -12.29 2.12
CA LYS A 180 -13.74 -12.19 3.48
C LYS A 180 -13.51 -13.43 4.33
N GLU A 181 -13.29 -14.58 3.72
CA GLU A 181 -12.94 -15.84 4.35
C GLU A 181 -11.59 -15.83 5.08
N ASN A 182 -10.80 -14.78 4.92
CA ASN A 182 -9.59 -14.57 5.70
C ASN A 182 -9.88 -14.26 7.19
N VAL A 183 -11.05 -13.70 7.52
CA VAL A 183 -11.39 -13.36 8.91
C VAL A 183 -11.34 -14.60 9.80
N GLY A 184 -10.46 -14.60 10.80
CA GLY A 184 -10.27 -15.73 11.71
C GLY A 184 -9.50 -16.92 11.12
N TYR A 185 -9.01 -16.83 9.89
CA TYR A 185 -8.29 -17.93 9.24
C TYR A 185 -6.93 -18.19 9.90
N ARG A 186 -6.65 -19.47 10.19
CA ARG A 186 -5.42 -19.88 10.91
C ARG A 186 -4.11 -19.68 10.14
N GLY A 187 -4.20 -19.46 8.83
CA GLY A 187 -3.02 -19.38 7.97
C GLY A 187 -2.38 -20.72 7.63
N ARG A 188 -1.34 -20.66 6.83
CA ARG A 188 -0.44 -21.73 6.42
C ARG A 188 0.83 -21.11 5.82
N LEU A 189 1.88 -21.86 5.57
CA LEU A 189 3.17 -21.34 5.10
C LEU A 189 3.09 -20.47 3.83
N ASN A 190 2.13 -20.73 2.96
CA ASN A 190 1.90 -19.95 1.73
C ASN A 190 0.68 -19.01 1.81
N HIS A 191 0.08 -18.83 2.98
CA HIS A 191 -1.04 -17.91 3.18
C HIS A 191 -1.05 -17.41 4.65
N PRO A 192 -1.06 -16.09 4.90
CA PRO A 192 -0.91 -15.54 6.24
C PRO A 192 -2.07 -15.93 7.17
N ALA A 193 -1.77 -16.03 8.45
CA ALA A 193 -2.77 -16.15 9.50
C ALA A 193 -3.55 -14.84 9.69
N ARG A 194 -4.82 -14.93 10.10
CA ARG A 194 -5.76 -13.82 10.24
C ARG A 194 -6.73 -13.98 11.42
N GLN A 195 -6.35 -14.74 12.48
CA GLN A 195 -7.21 -14.92 13.65
C GLN A 195 -7.47 -13.59 14.38
N ASN A 196 -6.52 -12.67 14.32
CA ASN A 196 -6.56 -11.32 14.89
C ASN A 196 -7.10 -10.25 13.93
N HIS A 197 -7.60 -10.65 12.77
CA HIS A 197 -8.10 -9.73 11.73
C HIS A 197 -9.62 -9.67 11.72
N ARG A 198 -10.18 -8.48 11.56
CA ARG A 198 -11.60 -8.20 11.33
C ARG A 198 -11.75 -7.27 10.15
N ILE A 199 -12.88 -7.34 9.47
CA ILE A 199 -13.25 -6.47 8.36
C ILE A 199 -14.55 -5.77 8.68
N MET A 200 -14.74 -4.57 8.12
CA MET A 200 -15.95 -3.77 8.30
C MET A 200 -16.80 -3.84 7.04
N PRO A 201 -18.02 -4.41 7.11
CA PRO A 201 -18.95 -4.35 5.99
C PRO A 201 -19.29 -2.90 5.66
N VAL A 202 -19.28 -2.56 4.38
CA VAL A 202 -19.71 -1.28 3.83
C VAL A 202 -20.57 -1.52 2.60
N THR A 203 -21.57 -0.67 2.34
CA THR A 203 -22.41 -0.76 1.15
C THR A 203 -21.95 0.31 0.17
N ILE A 204 -21.60 -0.07 -1.04
CA ILE A 204 -21.17 0.83 -2.11
C ILE A 204 -22.01 0.55 -3.34
N GLN A 205 -22.73 1.55 -3.85
CA GLN A 205 -23.65 1.40 -4.99
C GLN A 205 -24.59 0.19 -4.82
N GLU A 206 -25.26 0.13 -3.65
CA GLU A 206 -26.20 -0.94 -3.28
C GLU A 206 -25.63 -2.37 -3.30
N SER A 207 -24.30 -2.50 -3.34
CA SER A 207 -23.59 -3.79 -3.31
C SER A 207 -22.74 -3.95 -2.05
N ASP A 208 -22.47 -5.22 -1.68
CA ASP A 208 -21.75 -5.56 -0.47
C ASP A 208 -20.24 -5.47 -0.68
N TRP A 209 -19.61 -4.61 0.09
CA TRP A 209 -18.15 -4.41 0.14
C TRP A 209 -17.64 -4.55 1.56
N ASN A 210 -16.33 -4.55 1.71
CA ASN A 210 -15.68 -4.56 3.01
C ASN A 210 -14.50 -3.60 3.05
N LEU A 211 -14.30 -2.99 4.18
CA LEU A 211 -13.14 -2.15 4.50
C LEU A 211 -12.20 -2.94 5.41
N GLN A 212 -10.90 -2.92 5.11
CA GLN A 212 -9.83 -3.39 5.98
C GLN A 212 -8.61 -2.46 5.88
N TYR A 213 -7.77 -2.40 6.93
CA TYR A 213 -6.48 -1.75 6.83
C TYR A 213 -5.43 -2.68 6.22
N SER A 214 -4.44 -2.09 5.57
CA SER A 214 -3.23 -2.81 5.16
C SER A 214 -2.33 -3.05 6.38
N PRO A 215 -1.83 -4.26 6.60
CA PRO A 215 -0.93 -4.52 7.71
C PRO A 215 0.45 -3.86 7.53
N TYR A 216 0.76 -3.33 6.34
CA TYR A 216 2.07 -2.72 6.04
C TYR A 216 2.08 -1.20 6.23
N VAL A 217 0.92 -0.54 6.29
CA VAL A 217 0.75 0.90 6.57
C VAL A 217 1.79 1.77 5.86
N TYR A 218 1.74 1.79 4.53
CA TYR A 218 2.66 2.63 3.74
C TYR A 218 2.46 4.12 4.02
N TYR A 219 1.24 4.54 4.34
CA TYR A 219 0.82 5.88 4.76
C TYR A 219 -0.27 5.77 5.82
N ASN A 220 -0.65 6.89 6.43
CA ASN A 220 -1.62 6.90 7.53
C ASN A 220 -2.97 6.30 7.11
N GLU A 221 -3.46 5.36 7.91
CA GLU A 221 -4.73 4.67 7.72
C GLU A 221 -4.88 4.02 6.33
N HIS A 222 -3.76 3.54 5.75
CA HIS A 222 -3.79 2.81 4.48
C HIS A 222 -4.79 1.67 4.55
N CYS A 223 -5.89 1.80 3.79
CA CYS A 223 -6.97 0.83 3.76
C CYS A 223 -7.16 0.22 2.38
N ILE A 224 -7.85 -0.91 2.37
CA ILE A 224 -8.30 -1.62 1.18
C ILE A 224 -9.81 -1.81 1.30
N VAL A 225 -10.52 -1.35 0.27
CA VAL A 225 -11.96 -1.51 0.13
C VAL A 225 -12.19 -2.54 -0.96
N PHE A 226 -12.79 -3.67 -0.65
CA PHE A 226 -12.87 -4.81 -1.56
C PHE A 226 -14.27 -5.39 -1.66
N ASN A 227 -14.60 -5.88 -2.84
CA ASN A 227 -15.88 -6.51 -3.11
C ASN A 227 -16.06 -7.77 -2.25
N SER A 228 -17.26 -8.00 -1.72
CA SER A 228 -17.57 -9.22 -0.95
C SER A 228 -17.51 -10.50 -1.80
N GLU A 229 -17.60 -10.36 -3.13
CA GLU A 229 -17.45 -11.43 -4.09
C GLU A 229 -16.06 -11.42 -4.72
N HIS A 230 -15.48 -12.60 -4.94
CA HIS A 230 -14.20 -12.73 -5.62
C HIS A 230 -14.39 -12.67 -7.14
N ILE A 231 -14.51 -11.45 -7.65
CA ILE A 231 -14.67 -11.14 -9.07
C ILE A 231 -13.48 -10.29 -9.56
N PRO A 232 -13.07 -10.40 -10.83
CA PRO A 232 -11.98 -9.58 -11.37
C PRO A 232 -12.32 -8.09 -11.32
N MET A 233 -11.28 -7.29 -11.07
CA MET A 233 -11.41 -5.84 -11.16
C MET A 233 -11.54 -5.39 -12.61
N LYS A 234 -12.26 -4.28 -12.81
CA LYS A 234 -12.46 -3.65 -14.09
C LYS A 234 -12.67 -2.16 -13.92
N ILE A 235 -12.02 -1.36 -14.75
CA ILE A 235 -12.25 0.08 -14.77
C ILE A 235 -13.39 0.38 -15.75
N GLU A 236 -14.48 0.91 -15.26
CA GLU A 236 -15.68 1.24 -16.04
C GLU A 236 -16.48 2.33 -15.33
N HIS A 237 -17.55 2.84 -15.96
CA HIS A 237 -18.46 3.85 -15.39
C HIS A 237 -18.79 3.57 -13.91
N ASN A 238 -19.17 2.34 -13.59
CA ASN A 238 -19.56 1.96 -12.24
C ASN A 238 -18.39 2.04 -11.24
N THR A 239 -17.13 1.92 -11.70
CA THR A 239 -15.96 2.14 -10.86
C THR A 239 -15.90 3.57 -10.35
N PHE A 240 -16.12 4.57 -11.22
CA PHE A 240 -16.16 5.97 -10.83
C PHE A 240 -17.31 6.25 -9.85
N CYS A 241 -18.49 5.68 -10.09
CA CYS A 241 -19.64 5.77 -9.18
C CYS A 241 -19.26 5.22 -7.78
N LYS A 242 -18.61 4.07 -7.71
CA LYS A 242 -18.19 3.42 -6.47
C LYS A 242 -17.16 4.24 -5.69
N LEU A 243 -16.17 4.80 -6.39
CA LEU A 243 -15.13 5.63 -5.76
C LEU A 243 -15.73 6.89 -5.13
N LEU A 244 -16.64 7.58 -5.87
CA LEU A 244 -17.31 8.79 -5.36
C LEU A 244 -18.26 8.47 -4.22
N ASP A 245 -18.95 7.34 -4.26
CA ASP A 245 -19.82 6.88 -3.17
C ASP A 245 -19.03 6.62 -1.89
N PHE A 246 -17.86 5.99 -1.99
CA PHE A 246 -17.02 5.74 -0.84
C PHE A 246 -16.49 7.02 -0.18
N VAL A 247 -15.99 7.99 -0.95
CA VAL A 247 -15.48 9.24 -0.39
C VAL A 247 -16.58 10.15 0.18
N GLU A 248 -17.83 9.98 -0.26
CA GLU A 248 -18.98 10.65 0.36
C GLU A 248 -19.29 10.04 1.73
N GLN A 249 -19.20 8.70 1.87
CA GLN A 249 -19.39 8.00 3.14
C GLN A 249 -18.20 8.26 4.13
N PHE A 250 -16.99 8.40 3.62
CA PHE A 250 -15.76 8.64 4.38
C PHE A 250 -15.00 9.87 3.87
N PRO A 251 -15.52 11.10 4.10
CA PRO A 251 -14.99 12.30 3.46
C PRO A 251 -13.58 12.71 3.93
N HIS A 252 -13.06 12.11 4.98
CA HIS A 252 -11.68 12.27 5.45
C HIS A 252 -10.69 11.31 4.77
N TYR A 253 -11.16 10.43 3.87
CA TYR A 253 -10.36 9.52 3.08
C TYR A 253 -10.33 9.93 1.61
N PHE A 254 -9.22 9.62 0.93
CA PHE A 254 -9.20 9.42 -0.50
C PHE A 254 -9.45 7.95 -0.82
N VAL A 255 -9.81 7.62 -2.04
CA VAL A 255 -9.86 6.26 -2.55
C VAL A 255 -9.50 6.21 -4.03
N GLY A 256 -8.79 5.19 -4.48
CA GLY A 256 -8.47 4.99 -5.87
C GLY A 256 -8.38 3.52 -6.27
N SER A 257 -8.46 3.26 -7.56
CA SER A 257 -8.29 1.93 -8.13
C SER A 257 -6.95 1.82 -8.84
N ASN A 258 -6.27 0.68 -8.69
CA ASN A 258 -5.21 0.34 -9.64
C ASN A 258 -5.82 0.20 -11.05
N ALA A 259 -4.97 0.32 -12.07
CA ALA A 259 -5.34 -0.01 -13.44
C ALA A 259 -5.68 -1.50 -13.58
N ASP A 260 -6.58 -1.83 -14.50
CA ASP A 260 -7.08 -3.19 -14.73
C ASP A 260 -6.30 -4.01 -15.76
N LEU A 261 -5.24 -3.43 -16.33
CA LEU A 261 -4.35 -4.12 -17.26
C LEU A 261 -3.04 -4.57 -16.60
N PRO A 262 -2.43 -5.68 -17.05
CA PRO A 262 -1.10 -6.11 -16.61
C PRO A 262 -0.04 -5.00 -16.78
N ILE A 263 1.09 -5.11 -16.09
CA ILE A 263 2.23 -4.17 -16.14
C ILE A 263 1.94 -2.84 -15.44
N VAL A 264 0.79 -2.21 -15.72
CA VAL A 264 0.38 -0.92 -15.15
C VAL A 264 -0.63 -1.05 -14.02
N GLY A 265 -1.10 -2.27 -13.76
CA GLY A 265 -2.03 -2.59 -12.67
C GLY A 265 -1.36 -3.02 -11.37
N GLY A 266 -2.19 -3.25 -10.36
CA GLY A 266 -1.79 -3.80 -9.06
C GLY A 266 -1.52 -5.31 -9.10
N SER A 267 -1.17 -5.86 -7.94
CA SER A 267 -0.79 -7.26 -7.80
C SER A 267 -1.97 -8.25 -7.75
N ILE A 268 -3.21 -7.79 -7.52
CA ILE A 268 -4.41 -8.63 -7.35
C ILE A 268 -5.50 -8.13 -8.31
N LEU A 269 -5.36 -8.47 -9.59
CA LEU A 269 -6.37 -8.12 -10.61
C LEU A 269 -7.61 -9.02 -10.57
N SER A 270 -7.50 -10.19 -9.92
CA SER A 270 -8.56 -11.20 -9.84
C SER A 270 -9.65 -10.91 -8.80
N HIS A 271 -9.49 -9.88 -7.97
CA HIS A 271 -10.44 -9.49 -6.94
C HIS A 271 -10.66 -7.99 -6.96
N ASP A 272 -11.88 -7.54 -7.25
CA ASP A 272 -12.25 -6.12 -7.35
C ASP A 272 -12.05 -5.42 -6.01
N HIS A 273 -11.17 -4.40 -6.01
CA HIS A 273 -10.78 -3.68 -4.81
C HIS A 273 -10.21 -2.30 -5.12
N PHE A 274 -10.29 -1.42 -4.13
CA PHE A 274 -9.73 -0.08 -4.11
C PHE A 274 -8.75 0.07 -2.97
N GLN A 275 -7.87 1.07 -3.04
CA GLN A 275 -6.99 1.48 -1.95
C GLN A 275 -7.33 2.91 -1.55
N GLY A 276 -7.31 3.19 -0.26
CA GLY A 276 -7.62 4.50 0.28
C GLY A 276 -6.95 4.75 1.63
N GLY A 277 -7.36 5.83 2.29
CA GLY A 277 -6.87 6.19 3.62
C GLY A 277 -6.85 7.69 3.87
N SER A 278 -6.36 8.08 5.04
CA SER A 278 -6.25 9.47 5.47
C SER A 278 -4.84 9.99 5.22
N TYR A 279 -4.55 10.38 3.99
CA TYR A 279 -3.24 10.91 3.61
C TYR A 279 -3.36 11.87 2.43
N GLU A 280 -2.54 12.91 2.39
CA GLU A 280 -2.43 13.87 1.31
C GLU A 280 -1.06 13.71 0.62
N PHE A 281 -1.06 13.23 -0.60
CA PHE A 281 0.15 12.97 -1.38
C PHE A 281 0.65 14.21 -2.14
N ALA A 282 1.83 14.08 -2.73
CA ALA A 282 2.39 15.14 -3.57
C ALA A 282 1.50 15.45 -4.79
N MET A 283 0.91 14.43 -5.43
CA MET A 283 0.02 14.62 -6.57
C MET A 283 -1.26 15.38 -6.18
N ASP A 284 -1.81 15.16 -4.98
CA ASP A 284 -3.03 15.85 -4.52
C ASP A 284 -2.80 17.37 -4.43
N ARG A 285 -1.59 17.77 -3.98
CA ARG A 285 -1.16 19.18 -3.87
C ARG A 285 -0.72 19.79 -5.20
N ALA A 286 -0.48 18.96 -6.23
CA ALA A 286 0.00 19.45 -7.50
C ALA A 286 -1.05 20.34 -8.20
N PRO A 287 -0.68 21.52 -8.73
CA PRO A 287 -1.63 22.41 -9.36
C PRO A 287 -2.04 21.92 -10.75
N ILE A 288 -3.21 22.32 -11.19
CA ILE A 288 -3.59 22.27 -12.60
C ILE A 288 -2.74 23.30 -13.34
N GLU A 289 -2.02 22.88 -14.36
CA GLU A 289 -1.18 23.76 -15.19
C GLU A 289 -1.90 24.25 -16.47
N GLU A 290 -2.90 23.51 -16.93
CA GLU A 290 -3.66 23.85 -18.12
C GLU A 290 -5.10 23.36 -17.99
N PHE A 291 -6.06 24.31 -18.06
CA PHE A 291 -7.49 24.02 -18.06
C PHE A 291 -8.00 23.81 -19.47
N PHE A 292 -8.97 22.92 -19.63
CA PHE A 292 -9.71 22.73 -20.87
C PHE A 292 -11.19 22.57 -20.61
N LYS A 293 -12.02 22.70 -21.65
CA LYS A 293 -13.47 22.58 -21.56
C LYS A 293 -13.98 21.46 -22.44
N VAL A 294 -14.95 20.71 -21.95
CA VAL A 294 -15.64 19.67 -22.71
C VAL A 294 -17.08 20.09 -22.87
N LYS A 295 -17.56 20.14 -24.11
CA LYS A 295 -18.94 20.56 -24.43
C LYS A 295 -19.97 19.67 -23.75
N GLY A 296 -20.93 20.27 -23.04
CA GLY A 296 -21.96 19.56 -22.30
C GLY A 296 -21.56 19.22 -20.85
N PHE A 297 -20.33 19.65 -20.41
CA PHE A 297 -19.82 19.48 -19.06
C PHE A 297 -19.29 20.80 -18.47
N GLU A 298 -19.97 21.91 -18.76
CA GLU A 298 -19.55 23.26 -18.36
C GLU A 298 -19.49 23.46 -16.84
N GLU A 299 -20.17 22.60 -16.07
CA GLU A 299 -20.17 22.59 -14.59
C GLU A 299 -19.05 21.72 -13.98
N VAL A 300 -18.24 21.04 -14.82
CA VAL A 300 -17.05 20.28 -14.38
C VAL A 300 -15.81 21.05 -14.76
N GLU A 301 -15.02 21.45 -13.77
CA GLU A 301 -13.69 21.99 -14.02
C GLU A 301 -12.76 20.83 -14.39
N ALA A 302 -12.09 20.94 -15.55
CA ALA A 302 -11.20 19.92 -16.06
C ALA A 302 -9.84 20.53 -16.43
N GLY A 303 -8.75 19.83 -16.07
CA GLY A 303 -7.42 20.33 -16.39
C GLY A 303 -6.32 19.28 -16.28
N ILE A 304 -5.18 19.59 -16.91
CA ILE A 304 -3.95 18.80 -16.86
C ILE A 304 -3.17 19.19 -15.61
N VAL A 305 -2.84 18.21 -14.78
CA VAL A 305 -2.08 18.42 -13.55
C VAL A 305 -0.58 18.55 -13.86
N LYS A 306 0.11 19.46 -13.20
CA LYS A 306 1.58 19.55 -13.23
C LYS A 306 2.20 18.38 -12.46
N TRP A 307 2.31 17.23 -13.12
CA TRP A 307 2.78 15.99 -12.54
C TRP A 307 3.68 15.24 -13.55
N PRO A 308 4.65 14.39 -13.11
CA PRO A 308 5.49 13.63 -14.04
C PRO A 308 4.68 12.70 -14.93
N MET A 309 3.62 12.10 -14.39
CA MET A 309 2.69 11.26 -15.14
C MET A 309 1.55 12.09 -15.76
N SER A 310 0.82 11.48 -16.69
CA SER A 310 -0.25 12.15 -17.43
C SER A 310 -1.56 12.10 -16.64
N VAL A 311 -1.90 13.19 -15.96
CA VAL A 311 -3.07 13.26 -15.06
C VAL A 311 -4.05 14.32 -15.53
N ILE A 312 -5.33 13.93 -15.65
CA ILE A 312 -6.46 14.84 -15.82
C ILE A 312 -7.20 14.92 -14.50
N ARG A 313 -7.33 16.12 -13.95
CA ARG A 313 -8.14 16.41 -12.74
C ARG A 313 -9.48 16.95 -13.13
N LEU A 314 -10.53 16.36 -12.59
CA LEU A 314 -11.93 16.78 -12.72
C LEU A 314 -12.44 17.19 -11.36
N GLN A 315 -13.14 18.36 -11.27
CA GLN A 315 -13.75 18.84 -10.04
C GLN A 315 -15.16 19.35 -10.30
N SER A 316 -16.14 18.96 -9.48
CA SER A 316 -17.52 19.43 -9.56
C SER A 316 -18.29 19.21 -8.26
N GLY A 317 -19.27 20.04 -7.98
CA GLY A 317 -20.31 19.75 -7.01
C GLY A 317 -21.36 18.76 -7.51
N ASN A 318 -21.38 18.47 -8.82
CA ASN A 318 -22.31 17.56 -9.46
C ASN A 318 -21.65 16.21 -9.72
N ARG A 319 -21.95 15.23 -8.86
CA ARG A 319 -21.39 13.87 -8.91
C ARG A 319 -21.70 13.16 -10.25
N GLU A 320 -22.93 13.29 -10.76
CA GLU A 320 -23.35 12.61 -11.98
C GLU A 320 -22.57 13.14 -13.19
N LYS A 321 -22.48 14.48 -13.34
CA LYS A 321 -21.73 15.10 -14.43
C LYS A 321 -20.23 14.81 -14.38
N LEU A 322 -19.67 14.74 -13.19
CA LEU A 322 -18.26 14.36 -13.01
C LEU A 322 -18.03 12.91 -13.44
N THR A 323 -18.93 11.99 -13.07
CA THR A 323 -18.85 10.57 -13.46
C THR A 323 -19.03 10.39 -14.98
N GLU A 324 -20.04 11.08 -15.59
CA GLU A 324 -20.27 11.04 -17.03
C GLU A 324 -19.04 11.53 -17.81
N LEU A 325 -18.36 12.60 -17.35
CA LEU A 325 -17.15 13.09 -18.01
C LEU A 325 -15.97 12.13 -17.82
N ALA A 326 -15.80 11.55 -16.63
CA ALA A 326 -14.76 10.55 -16.39
C ALA A 326 -14.91 9.32 -17.30
N ASP A 327 -16.16 8.88 -17.51
CA ASP A 327 -16.52 7.77 -18.39
C ASP A 327 -16.24 8.10 -19.87
N LEU A 328 -16.64 9.29 -20.32
CA LEU A 328 -16.31 9.79 -21.65
C LEU A 328 -14.79 9.80 -21.90
N ILE A 329 -14.01 10.28 -20.91
CA ILE A 329 -12.54 10.32 -21.02
C ILE A 329 -11.98 8.90 -21.10
N LEU A 330 -12.48 7.97 -20.29
CA LEU A 330 -12.07 6.57 -20.33
C LEU A 330 -12.33 5.93 -21.69
N ASP A 331 -13.53 6.09 -22.23
CA ASP A 331 -13.91 5.54 -23.54
C ASP A 331 -13.05 6.11 -24.67
N LYS A 332 -12.85 7.43 -24.67
CA LYS A 332 -11.97 8.11 -25.64
C LYS A 332 -10.53 7.65 -25.50
N TRP A 333 -10.02 7.51 -24.25
CA TRP A 333 -8.67 7.06 -23.99
C TRP A 333 -8.44 5.62 -24.47
N ARG A 334 -9.37 4.72 -24.20
CA ARG A 334 -9.28 3.32 -24.66
C ARG A 334 -9.16 3.17 -26.16
N ALA A 335 -9.79 4.04 -26.92
CA ALA A 335 -9.75 4.04 -28.37
C ALA A 335 -8.64 4.94 -28.97
N TYR A 336 -7.86 5.64 -28.13
CA TYR A 336 -6.94 6.67 -28.58
C TYR A 336 -5.62 6.10 -29.08
N THR A 337 -5.24 6.46 -30.31
CA THR A 337 -3.93 6.19 -30.89
C THR A 337 -3.30 7.50 -31.37
N ASP A 338 -2.05 7.74 -30.96
CA ASP A 338 -1.19 8.84 -31.44
C ASP A 338 0.21 8.26 -31.70
N GLU A 339 0.46 7.87 -32.93
CA GLU A 339 1.73 7.26 -33.36
C GLU A 339 2.92 8.19 -33.09
N ALA A 340 2.73 9.51 -33.24
CA ALA A 340 3.77 10.50 -33.00
C ALA A 340 4.21 10.57 -31.51
N ALA A 341 3.33 10.19 -30.58
CA ALA A 341 3.60 10.07 -29.16
C ALA A 341 3.85 8.62 -28.72
N PHE A 342 3.92 7.68 -29.66
CA PHE A 342 4.03 6.23 -29.41
C PHE A 342 2.88 5.65 -28.58
N VAL A 343 1.70 6.24 -28.65
CA VAL A 343 0.49 5.76 -27.97
C VAL A 343 -0.33 4.93 -28.94
N PHE A 344 -0.57 3.68 -28.59
CA PHE A 344 -1.39 2.76 -29.37
C PHE A 344 -2.51 2.23 -28.48
N ALA A 345 -3.76 2.30 -28.97
CA ALA A 345 -4.92 1.77 -28.26
C ALA A 345 -4.85 0.24 -28.11
N GLU A 346 -4.36 -0.42 -29.17
CA GLU A 346 -4.22 -1.88 -29.21
C GLU A 346 -3.07 -2.30 -30.15
N THR A 347 -2.56 -3.51 -29.96
CA THR A 347 -1.64 -4.18 -30.88
C THR A 347 -2.06 -5.63 -30.99
N ASP A 348 -2.28 -6.13 -32.21
CA ASP A 348 -2.73 -7.52 -32.47
C ASP A 348 -4.02 -7.91 -31.71
N GLY A 349 -4.90 -6.93 -31.45
CA GLY A 349 -6.15 -7.11 -30.70
C GLY A 349 -6.03 -7.09 -29.18
N GLU A 350 -4.82 -6.86 -28.64
CA GLU A 350 -4.60 -6.70 -27.20
C GLU A 350 -4.66 -5.21 -26.82
N PRO A 351 -5.55 -4.80 -25.88
CA PRO A 351 -5.71 -3.42 -25.46
C PRO A 351 -4.54 -2.95 -24.60
N HIS A 352 -4.16 -1.67 -24.76
CA HIS A 352 -3.07 -1.06 -24.00
C HIS A 352 -3.50 0.09 -23.09
N ASN A 353 -4.54 0.82 -23.46
CA ASN A 353 -4.96 2.02 -22.74
C ASN A 353 -5.93 1.69 -21.59
N THR A 354 -5.64 2.23 -20.41
CA THR A 354 -6.50 2.19 -19.24
C THR A 354 -6.25 3.41 -18.35
N ILE A 355 -6.95 3.52 -17.23
CA ILE A 355 -6.83 4.64 -16.29
C ILE A 355 -6.62 4.10 -14.86
N THR A 356 -5.84 4.82 -14.06
CA THR A 356 -5.79 4.72 -12.60
C THR A 356 -6.61 5.88 -12.03
N PRO A 357 -7.89 5.68 -11.61
CA PRO A 357 -8.73 6.73 -11.08
C PRO A 357 -8.54 6.91 -9.57
N ILE A 358 -8.55 8.16 -9.10
CA ILE A 358 -8.43 8.51 -7.68
C ILE A 358 -9.49 9.56 -7.35
N ALA A 359 -10.25 9.34 -6.27
CA ALA A 359 -11.34 10.21 -5.84
C ALA A 359 -11.09 10.83 -4.48
N HIS A 360 -11.53 12.08 -4.32
CA HIS A 360 -11.59 12.84 -3.09
C HIS A 360 -12.94 13.54 -2.96
N TYR A 361 -13.31 13.90 -1.73
CA TYR A 361 -14.47 14.73 -1.46
C TYR A 361 -14.16 15.75 -0.37
N HIS A 362 -14.22 17.04 -0.71
CA HIS A 362 -13.93 18.11 0.21
C HIS A 362 -14.96 19.24 0.06
N ASN A 363 -15.61 19.62 1.17
CA ASN A 363 -16.48 20.80 1.23
C ASN A 363 -17.58 20.85 0.14
N GLY A 364 -18.17 19.71 -0.18
CA GLY A 364 -19.22 19.63 -1.21
C GLY A 364 -18.71 19.51 -2.66
N ILE A 365 -17.37 19.45 -2.85
CA ILE A 365 -16.76 19.26 -4.17
C ILE A 365 -16.17 17.84 -4.27
N TYR A 366 -16.58 17.12 -5.29
CA TYR A 366 -15.95 15.88 -5.71
C TYR A 366 -14.77 16.18 -6.61
N GLN A 367 -13.66 15.48 -6.40
CA GLN A 367 -12.50 15.49 -7.30
C GLN A 367 -12.26 14.07 -7.79
N MET A 368 -11.95 13.94 -9.09
CA MET A 368 -11.52 12.69 -9.70
C MET A 368 -10.26 12.96 -10.51
N ASP A 369 -9.15 12.35 -10.10
CA ASP A 369 -7.90 12.37 -10.85
C ASP A 369 -7.82 11.12 -11.73
N LEU A 370 -7.71 11.32 -13.03
CA LEU A 370 -7.64 10.26 -14.04
C LEU A 370 -6.20 10.16 -14.54
N VAL A 371 -5.44 9.18 -14.05
CA VAL A 371 -4.06 8.96 -14.52
C VAL A 371 -4.09 8.04 -15.72
N LEU A 372 -3.71 8.57 -16.88
CA LEU A 372 -3.67 7.82 -18.13
C LEU A 372 -2.53 6.80 -18.12
N ARG A 373 -2.84 5.54 -18.41
CA ARG A 373 -1.90 4.42 -18.41
C ARG A 373 -1.91 3.72 -19.77
N ASN A 374 -0.76 3.15 -20.12
CA ASN A 374 -0.60 2.31 -21.30
C ASN A 374 0.43 1.21 -21.01
N ASN A 375 0.14 -0.04 -21.37
CA ASN A 375 0.96 -1.21 -21.04
C ASN A 375 1.74 -1.79 -22.21
N ILE A 376 1.86 -1.04 -23.31
CA ILE A 376 2.57 -1.51 -24.50
C ILE A 376 4.02 -1.90 -24.18
N THR A 377 4.48 -2.98 -24.78
CA THR A 377 5.87 -3.46 -24.66
C THR A 377 6.58 -3.42 -26.02
N THR A 378 7.90 -3.35 -25.99
CA THR A 378 8.76 -3.49 -27.17
C THR A 378 9.94 -4.42 -26.83
N GLN A 379 10.74 -4.77 -27.86
CA GLN A 379 11.98 -5.53 -27.61
C GLN A 379 12.96 -4.76 -26.72
N GLU A 380 13.00 -3.44 -26.84
CA GLU A 380 13.85 -2.57 -26.00
C GLU A 380 13.28 -2.42 -24.59
N HIS A 381 11.95 -2.38 -24.45
CA HIS A 381 11.24 -2.23 -23.19
C HIS A 381 10.30 -3.42 -22.91
N PRO A 382 10.84 -4.61 -22.59
CA PRO A 382 10.04 -5.83 -22.43
C PRO A 382 9.16 -5.83 -21.16
N LEU A 383 9.44 -4.93 -20.20
CA LEU A 383 8.63 -4.72 -18.99
C LEU A 383 7.59 -3.62 -19.16
N GLY A 384 7.58 -2.91 -20.30
CA GLY A 384 6.69 -1.81 -20.63
C GLY A 384 7.45 -0.57 -21.09
N VAL A 385 6.92 0.12 -22.10
CA VAL A 385 7.46 1.41 -22.57
C VAL A 385 7.20 2.50 -21.53
N TYR A 386 6.03 2.43 -20.86
CA TYR A 386 5.60 3.33 -19.80
C TYR A 386 5.77 2.67 -18.41
N HIS A 387 7.01 2.27 -18.14
CA HIS A 387 7.47 1.53 -16.97
C HIS A 387 8.88 2.02 -16.62
N PRO A 388 9.35 1.90 -15.35
CA PRO A 388 10.73 2.23 -15.03
C PRO A 388 11.72 1.55 -15.98
N HIS A 389 12.59 2.33 -16.61
CA HIS A 389 13.58 1.81 -17.56
C HIS A 389 14.75 1.13 -16.85
N ALA A 390 15.54 0.36 -17.60
CA ALA A 390 16.53 -0.55 -17.05
C ALA A 390 17.64 0.13 -16.23
N ASP A 391 18.00 1.36 -16.56
CA ASP A 391 18.98 2.18 -15.84
C ASP A 391 18.51 2.57 -14.42
N LEU A 392 17.20 2.60 -14.17
CA LEU A 392 16.61 2.91 -12.87
C LEU A 392 16.38 1.66 -12.00
N HIS A 393 16.55 0.46 -12.56
CA HIS A 393 16.22 -0.80 -11.85
C HIS A 393 17.10 -1.08 -10.63
N HIS A 394 18.23 -0.41 -10.52
CA HIS A 394 19.07 -0.50 -9.33
C HIS A 394 18.33 0.05 -8.07
N ILE A 395 17.39 0.98 -8.23
CA ILE A 395 16.53 1.54 -7.19
C ILE A 395 15.13 0.97 -7.24
N LYS A 396 14.42 1.09 -8.41
CA LYS A 396 13.02 0.68 -8.57
C LYS A 396 12.81 -0.05 -9.89
N LYS A 397 12.43 -1.32 -9.81
CA LYS A 397 12.14 -2.19 -10.96
C LYS A 397 10.68 -2.59 -11.07
N GLU A 398 9.96 -2.57 -9.94
CA GLU A 398 8.59 -3.05 -9.86
C GLU A 398 7.63 -2.10 -10.57
N ASN A 399 6.46 -2.65 -10.94
CA ASN A 399 5.36 -1.89 -11.54
C ASN A 399 4.97 -0.68 -10.68
N ILE A 400 4.56 0.39 -11.32
CA ILE A 400 4.09 1.62 -10.68
C ILE A 400 2.58 1.50 -10.45
N GLY A 401 2.20 1.24 -9.21
CA GLY A 401 0.81 1.14 -8.75
C GLY A 401 0.27 2.48 -8.25
N LEU A 402 -0.96 2.44 -7.70
CA LEU A 402 -1.69 3.62 -7.21
C LEU A 402 -0.85 4.50 -6.27
N ILE A 403 -0.16 3.90 -5.32
CA ILE A 403 0.59 4.61 -4.27
C ILE A 403 1.77 5.37 -4.85
N GLU A 404 2.53 4.71 -5.75
CA GLU A 404 3.64 5.34 -6.42
C GLU A 404 3.19 6.45 -7.37
N VAL A 405 2.08 6.24 -8.08
CA VAL A 405 1.44 7.27 -8.93
C VAL A 405 1.18 8.55 -8.15
N LEU A 406 0.72 8.44 -6.90
CA LEU A 406 0.44 9.56 -6.01
C LEU A 406 1.69 10.28 -5.46
N GLY A 407 2.88 9.67 -5.63
CA GLY A 407 4.15 10.30 -5.25
C GLY A 407 4.81 9.73 -4.00
N LEU A 408 4.40 8.51 -3.55
CA LEU A 408 5.07 7.81 -2.47
C LEU A 408 5.83 6.60 -3.04
N ALA A 409 7.15 6.65 -3.01
CA ALA A 409 8.01 5.53 -3.39
C ALA A 409 7.99 4.44 -2.33
N ILE A 410 7.59 3.22 -2.73
CA ILE A 410 7.78 2.03 -1.90
C ILE A 410 8.95 1.25 -2.48
N LEU A 411 10.10 1.35 -1.78
CA LEU A 411 11.37 0.77 -2.21
C LEU A 411 11.65 -0.55 -1.48
N PRO A 412 12.34 -1.50 -2.13
CA PRO A 412 12.65 -2.80 -1.56
C PRO A 412 13.63 -2.70 -0.39
N SER A 413 13.49 -3.62 0.58
CA SER A 413 14.28 -3.69 1.81
C SER A 413 15.79 -3.86 1.57
N ARG A 414 16.19 -4.51 0.46
CA ARG A 414 17.61 -4.65 0.06
C ARG A 414 18.36 -3.30 0.04
N LEU A 415 17.68 -2.22 -0.33
CA LEU A 415 18.29 -0.89 -0.42
C LEU A 415 18.80 -0.38 0.93
N LYS A 416 18.27 -0.85 2.06
CA LYS A 416 18.84 -0.49 3.37
C LYS A 416 20.31 -0.92 3.46
N THR A 417 20.57 -2.19 3.23
CA THR A 417 21.94 -2.75 3.33
C THR A 417 22.82 -2.23 2.19
N GLU A 418 22.30 -2.17 0.96
CA GLU A 418 23.04 -1.66 -0.19
C GLU A 418 23.47 -0.20 0.01
N MET A 419 22.65 0.67 0.59
CA MET A 419 22.99 2.07 0.86
C MET A 419 23.99 2.20 2.01
N GLU A 420 23.92 1.36 3.05
CA GLU A 420 24.90 1.31 4.11
C GLU A 420 26.30 0.93 3.57
N MET A 421 26.36 -0.14 2.77
CA MET A 421 27.59 -0.57 2.10
C MET A 421 28.12 0.49 1.12
N LEU A 422 27.22 1.15 0.38
CA LEU A 422 27.58 2.19 -0.57
C LEU A 422 28.21 3.41 0.12
N LYS A 423 27.65 3.83 1.26
CA LYS A 423 28.21 4.91 2.08
C LYS A 423 29.65 4.57 2.51
N GLU A 424 29.86 3.38 3.04
CA GLU A 424 31.20 2.91 3.44
C GLU A 424 32.18 2.93 2.25
N ALA A 425 31.75 2.36 1.10
CA ALA A 425 32.59 2.30 -0.09
C ALA A 425 32.99 3.69 -0.63
N ILE A 426 32.04 4.66 -0.61
CA ILE A 426 32.31 6.04 -1.06
C ILE A 426 33.28 6.75 -0.10
N LEU A 427 33.07 6.66 1.21
CA LEU A 427 33.94 7.29 2.22
C LEU A 427 35.38 6.73 2.20
N GLU A 428 35.48 5.43 1.98
CA GLU A 428 36.80 4.75 1.88
C GLU A 428 37.42 4.84 0.46
N LYS A 429 36.74 5.50 -0.50
CA LYS A 429 37.17 5.64 -1.90
C LYS A 429 37.43 4.29 -2.59
N LYS A 430 36.63 3.27 -2.23
CA LYS A 430 36.70 1.95 -2.87
C LYS A 430 36.12 2.04 -4.29
N ASP A 431 36.59 1.17 -5.19
CA ASP A 431 35.98 0.99 -6.50
C ASP A 431 34.65 0.23 -6.37
N ILE A 432 33.53 0.97 -6.51
CA ILE A 432 32.16 0.46 -6.38
C ILE A 432 31.89 -0.67 -7.38
N ARG A 433 32.47 -0.60 -8.59
CA ARG A 433 32.32 -1.64 -9.62
C ARG A 433 32.94 -2.99 -9.21
N SER A 434 33.92 -2.95 -8.31
CA SER A 434 34.57 -4.17 -7.83
C SER A 434 33.77 -4.93 -6.75
N ILE A 435 32.68 -4.32 -6.24
CA ILE A 435 31.82 -4.88 -5.19
C ILE A 435 30.55 -5.42 -5.85
N PRO A 436 30.33 -6.75 -5.91
CA PRO A 436 29.25 -7.36 -6.68
C PRO A 436 27.85 -6.86 -6.31
N GLU A 437 27.61 -6.61 -5.02
CA GLU A 437 26.33 -6.11 -4.53
C GLU A 437 26.04 -4.66 -4.94
N LEU A 438 27.10 -3.88 -5.21
CA LEU A 438 27.05 -2.44 -5.50
C LEU A 438 27.30 -2.10 -6.98
N GLU A 439 27.81 -3.03 -7.78
CA GLU A 439 28.12 -2.82 -9.21
C GLU A 439 27.00 -2.09 -9.97
N LYS A 440 25.75 -2.51 -9.72
CA LYS A 440 24.56 -1.93 -10.34
C LYS A 440 24.32 -0.44 -10.00
N HIS A 441 24.93 0.08 -8.94
CA HIS A 441 24.84 1.49 -8.53
C HIS A 441 26.02 2.33 -9.04
N ALA A 442 27.04 1.73 -9.62
CA ALA A 442 28.30 2.41 -9.93
C ALA A 442 28.16 3.57 -10.93
N ASP A 443 27.34 3.41 -11.98
CA ASP A 443 27.12 4.47 -12.98
C ASP A 443 26.35 5.64 -12.37
N TRP A 444 25.32 5.36 -11.58
CA TRP A 444 24.54 6.36 -10.87
C TRP A 444 25.41 7.15 -9.87
N VAL A 445 26.24 6.47 -9.08
CA VAL A 445 27.17 7.15 -8.17
C VAL A 445 28.17 8.01 -8.93
N ALA A 446 28.74 7.49 -10.02
CA ALA A 446 29.69 8.26 -10.84
C ALA A 446 29.03 9.50 -11.47
N GLN A 447 27.72 9.50 -11.68
CA GLN A 447 26.97 10.64 -12.23
C GLN A 447 26.88 11.78 -11.23
N PHE A 448 26.36 11.54 -10.01
CA PHE A 448 26.18 12.61 -9.04
C PHE A 448 27.51 13.03 -8.32
N MET A 449 28.52 12.16 -8.31
CA MET A 449 29.85 12.52 -7.80
C MET A 449 30.64 13.44 -8.70
N LYS A 450 30.20 13.69 -9.95
CA LYS A 450 30.85 14.64 -10.88
C LYS A 450 30.62 16.10 -10.53
N ASP A 451 29.60 16.40 -9.74
CA ASP A 451 29.13 17.76 -9.47
C ASP A 451 29.91 18.44 -8.33
N ASP A 452 31.25 18.31 -8.27
CA ASP A 452 32.14 18.96 -7.30
C ASP A 452 31.64 19.01 -5.84
N THR A 453 30.74 18.10 -5.47
CA THR A 453 30.18 18.04 -4.12
C THR A 453 31.23 17.44 -3.20
N GLU A 454 31.74 18.21 -2.25
CA GLU A 454 32.62 17.69 -1.21
C GLU A 454 31.82 16.70 -0.34
N VAL A 455 32.02 15.42 -0.59
CA VAL A 455 31.32 14.32 0.10
C VAL A 455 32.12 13.95 1.36
N ASN A 456 31.41 13.91 2.48
CA ASN A 456 31.96 13.52 3.79
C ASN A 456 30.91 12.74 4.60
N GLU A 457 31.32 12.30 5.78
CA GLU A 457 30.47 11.47 6.65
C GLU A 457 29.18 12.19 7.08
N ASP A 458 29.20 13.52 7.24
CA ASP A 458 28.07 14.31 7.72
C ASP A 458 27.00 14.54 6.65
N ASN A 459 27.36 14.61 5.36
CA ASN A 459 26.45 14.99 4.28
C ASN A 459 26.05 13.84 3.35
N LEU A 460 26.78 12.71 3.32
CA LEU A 460 26.59 11.65 2.35
C LEU A 460 25.20 11.00 2.44
N GLU A 461 24.64 10.82 3.64
CA GLU A 461 23.29 10.28 3.81
C GLU A 461 22.24 11.16 3.12
N ALA A 462 22.32 12.47 3.34
CA ALA A 462 21.39 13.44 2.73
C ALA A 462 21.52 13.47 1.19
N ILE A 463 22.76 13.36 0.68
CA ILE A 463 23.02 13.29 -0.76
C ILE A 463 22.37 12.03 -1.34
N LEU A 464 22.62 10.85 -0.77
CA LEU A 464 22.01 9.59 -1.25
C LEU A 464 20.49 9.63 -1.20
N GLN A 465 19.91 10.15 -0.11
CA GLN A 465 18.47 10.31 0.01
C GLN A 465 17.88 11.21 -1.09
N LYS A 466 18.53 12.33 -1.37
CA LYS A 466 18.14 13.23 -2.44
C LYS A 466 18.22 12.53 -3.81
N GLU A 467 19.34 11.89 -4.09
CA GLU A 467 19.57 11.21 -5.37
C GLU A 467 18.60 10.03 -5.60
N ILE A 468 18.26 9.26 -4.56
CA ILE A 468 17.21 8.23 -4.62
C ILE A 468 15.85 8.86 -4.99
N GLY A 469 15.53 10.01 -4.40
CA GLY A 469 14.30 10.76 -4.74
C GLY A 469 14.28 11.26 -6.19
N GLN A 470 15.42 11.70 -6.73
CA GLN A 470 15.54 12.08 -8.14
C GLN A 470 15.35 10.87 -9.08
N VAL A 471 15.92 9.70 -8.71
CA VAL A 471 15.66 8.46 -9.44
C VAL A 471 14.18 8.12 -9.42
N PHE A 472 13.50 8.25 -8.30
CA PHE A 472 12.05 8.00 -8.24
C PHE A 472 11.24 9.01 -9.06
N CYS A 473 11.64 10.28 -9.09
CA CYS A 473 11.03 11.28 -9.97
C CYS A 473 11.17 10.86 -11.44
N GLN A 474 12.34 10.34 -11.85
CA GLN A 474 12.54 9.81 -13.20
C GLN A 474 11.70 8.56 -13.47
N VAL A 475 11.56 7.67 -12.49
CA VAL A 475 10.65 6.51 -12.54
C VAL A 475 9.22 6.92 -12.87
N LEU A 476 8.70 7.99 -12.26
CA LEU A 476 7.37 8.53 -12.58
C LEU A 476 7.32 9.14 -13.99
N ASN A 477 8.39 9.82 -14.41
CA ASN A 477 8.50 10.34 -15.79
C ASN A 477 8.49 9.21 -16.84
N ASP A 478 9.20 8.10 -16.57
CA ASP A 478 9.21 6.94 -17.45
C ASP A 478 7.82 6.29 -17.53
N ALA A 479 7.11 6.21 -16.40
CA ALA A 479 5.74 5.69 -16.34
C ALA A 479 4.68 6.63 -16.95
N GLY A 480 5.00 7.91 -17.17
CA GLY A 480 4.12 8.90 -17.81
C GLY A 480 3.96 8.65 -19.30
N VAL A 481 2.71 8.62 -19.79
CA VAL A 481 2.40 8.38 -21.21
C VAL A 481 2.82 9.57 -22.06
N PHE A 482 2.35 10.76 -21.74
CA PHE A 482 2.76 11.99 -22.39
C PHE A 482 3.94 12.60 -21.61
N LYS A 483 5.12 12.61 -22.25
CA LYS A 483 6.35 13.09 -21.59
C LYS A 483 6.29 14.61 -21.30
N ARG A 484 7.07 15.05 -20.31
CA ARG A 484 7.04 16.45 -19.84
C ARG A 484 7.79 17.45 -20.72
N ASN A 485 8.26 17.03 -21.90
CA ASN A 485 8.84 17.91 -22.92
C ASN A 485 7.74 18.56 -23.81
N GLU A 486 8.11 19.50 -24.64
CA GLU A 486 7.17 20.23 -25.51
C GLU A 486 6.36 19.31 -26.45
N ALA A 487 7.00 18.27 -27.00
CA ALA A 487 6.32 17.28 -27.86
C ALA A 487 5.25 16.48 -27.09
N GLY A 488 5.59 16.03 -25.89
CA GLY A 488 4.66 15.28 -25.05
C GLY A 488 3.51 16.15 -24.53
N LYS A 489 3.78 17.39 -24.14
CA LYS A 489 2.72 18.37 -23.78
C LYS A 489 1.79 18.63 -24.96
N ALA A 490 2.33 18.82 -26.18
CA ALA A 490 1.54 18.98 -27.38
C ALA A 490 0.69 17.72 -27.69
N ALA A 491 1.22 16.52 -27.46
CA ALA A 491 0.48 15.28 -27.60
C ALA A 491 -0.67 15.16 -26.57
N PHE A 492 -0.43 15.58 -25.32
CA PHE A 492 -1.48 15.58 -24.29
C PHE A 492 -2.62 16.54 -24.66
N ARG A 493 -2.30 17.73 -25.20
CA ARG A 493 -3.31 18.66 -25.73
C ARG A 493 -4.12 18.05 -26.86
N ARG A 494 -3.47 17.35 -27.82
CA ARG A 494 -4.23 16.64 -28.89
C ARG A 494 -5.24 15.66 -28.34
N PHE A 495 -4.89 14.95 -27.27
CA PHE A 495 -5.85 14.07 -26.60
C PHE A 495 -6.99 14.87 -25.97
N THR A 496 -6.69 15.90 -25.15
CA THR A 496 -7.74 16.71 -24.49
C THR A 496 -8.62 17.47 -25.50
N ASP A 497 -8.06 17.94 -26.60
CA ASP A 497 -8.83 18.57 -27.71
C ASP A 497 -9.79 17.59 -28.38
N SER A 498 -9.48 16.29 -28.40
CA SER A 498 -10.34 15.23 -28.94
C SER A 498 -11.58 14.94 -28.09
N LEU A 499 -11.64 15.46 -26.86
CA LEU A 499 -12.79 15.33 -25.97
C LEU A 499 -13.91 16.35 -26.27
N SER A 500 -13.62 17.37 -27.06
CA SER A 500 -14.52 18.51 -27.33
C SER A 500 -15.51 18.22 -28.46
#